data_3b7dd607df0e104e9eb44e424e7a4e59
#
_entry.id   3b7dd607df0e104e9eb44e424e7a4e59
#
_cell.length_a   1.000
_cell.length_b   1.000
_cell.length_c   1.000
_cell.angle_alpha   90.00
_cell.angle_beta   90.00
_cell.angle_gamma   90.00
#
_symmetry.space_group_name_H-M   'P 1'
#
loop_
_entity.id
_entity.type
_entity.pdbx_description
1 polymer ?
#
loop_
_entity_poly.entity_id
_entity_poly.type
_entity_poly.pdbx_seq_one_letter_code
_entity_poly.pdbx_strand_id
1 'polypeptide(L)'
;MRILADENLKPAHVSALDAAGHDVIRVRESVGKGASDPEVLESATRSNRILVTYDRKDFSDVTDHHGVLIATETMAPRNVRRTVEVIEQAYPSLDNVVEFLSDWT
;
A
#
# COMPACT_ATOMS: atom_id res chain seq x y z
N MET A 1 -6.06 1.75 9.15
CA MET A 1 -6.06 2.69 8.01
C MET A 1 -6.77 2.08 6.82
N ARG A 2 -7.08 2.87 5.83
CA ARG A 2 -7.70 2.41 4.59
C ARG A 2 -6.61 2.13 3.56
N ILE A 3 -6.59 0.93 3.03
CA ILE A 3 -5.52 0.45 2.16
C ILE A 3 -6.09 -0.03 0.82
N LEU A 4 -5.41 0.32 -0.27
CA LEU A 4 -5.60 -0.29 -1.57
C LEU A 4 -4.40 -1.21 -1.83
N ALA A 5 -4.66 -2.51 -1.95
CA ALA A 5 -3.63 -3.50 -2.23
C ALA A 5 -3.46 -3.65 -3.74
N ASP A 6 -2.25 -3.40 -4.24
CA ASP A 6 -1.95 -3.53 -5.66
C ASP A 6 -2.20 -4.96 -6.15
N GLU A 7 -2.42 -5.10 -7.46
CA GLU A 7 -2.84 -6.36 -8.08
C GLU A 7 -1.89 -7.52 -7.76
N ASN A 8 -0.59 -7.24 -7.71
CA ASN A 8 0.43 -8.26 -7.50
C ASN A 8 0.73 -8.55 -6.02
N LEU A 9 0.09 -7.85 -5.09
CA LEU A 9 0.32 -8.09 -3.67
C LEU A 9 -0.19 -9.49 -3.32
N LYS A 10 0.70 -10.31 -2.77
CA LYS A 10 0.34 -11.71 -2.54
C LYS A 10 -0.68 -11.86 -1.39
N PRO A 11 -1.51 -12.92 -1.43
CA PRO A 11 -2.58 -13.10 -0.45
C PRO A 11 -2.11 -13.09 1.00
N ALA A 12 -0.93 -13.62 1.30
CA ALA A 12 -0.40 -13.62 2.66
C ALA A 12 -0.18 -12.21 3.20
N HIS A 13 0.29 -11.29 2.37
CA HIS A 13 0.47 -9.88 2.76
C HIS A 13 -0.86 -9.16 2.91
N VAL A 14 -1.79 -9.40 2.01
CA VAL A 14 -3.15 -8.84 2.10
C VAL A 14 -3.84 -9.33 3.37
N SER A 15 -3.77 -10.62 3.65
CA SER A 15 -4.40 -11.22 4.84
C SER A 15 -3.80 -10.67 6.13
N ALA A 16 -2.49 -10.45 6.17
CA ALA A 16 -1.82 -9.89 7.35
C ALA A 16 -2.33 -8.48 7.66
N LEU A 17 -2.51 -7.65 6.64
CA LEU A 17 -3.02 -6.30 6.79
C LEU A 17 -4.50 -6.29 7.19
N ASP A 18 -5.29 -7.14 6.59
CA ASP A 18 -6.71 -7.28 6.91
C ASP A 18 -6.90 -7.75 8.35
N ALA A 19 -6.13 -8.75 8.77
CA ALA A 19 -6.19 -9.30 10.13
C ALA A 19 -5.74 -8.29 11.19
N ALA A 20 -4.92 -7.31 10.81
CA ALA A 20 -4.50 -6.23 11.69
C ALA A 20 -5.58 -5.16 11.91
N GLY A 21 -6.72 -5.27 11.23
CA GLY A 21 -7.83 -4.34 11.38
C GLY A 21 -7.87 -3.22 10.35
N HIS A 22 -6.99 -3.24 9.35
CA HIS A 22 -7.04 -2.25 8.27
C HIS A 22 -8.19 -2.57 7.31
N ASP A 23 -8.77 -1.53 6.74
CA ASP A 23 -9.78 -1.66 5.70
C ASP A 23 -9.07 -1.84 4.35
N VAL A 24 -8.91 -3.07 3.91
CA VAL A 24 -8.14 -3.42 2.73
C VAL A 24 -9.07 -3.82 1.59
N ILE A 25 -8.92 -3.17 0.44
CA ILE A 25 -9.51 -3.65 -0.81
C ILE A 25 -8.39 -3.89 -1.83
N ARG A 26 -8.65 -4.79 -2.76
CA ARG A 26 -7.72 -5.09 -3.84
C ARG A 26 -8.02 -4.22 -5.06
N VAL A 27 -6.99 -3.92 -5.84
CA VAL A 27 -7.13 -3.15 -7.08
C VAL A 27 -8.20 -3.75 -8.00
N ARG A 28 -8.25 -5.08 -8.14
CA ARG A 28 -9.25 -5.73 -8.99
C ARG A 28 -10.69 -5.44 -8.56
N GLU A 29 -10.91 -5.13 -7.30
CA GLU A 29 -12.23 -4.81 -6.76
C GLU A 29 -12.64 -3.37 -7.02
N SER A 30 -11.66 -2.48 -7.24
CA SER A 30 -11.91 -1.05 -7.40
C SER A 30 -11.81 -0.58 -8.86
N VAL A 31 -10.76 -0.95 -9.58
CA VAL A 31 -10.52 -0.52 -10.98
C VAL A 31 -10.52 -1.67 -11.97
N GLY A 32 -10.43 -2.89 -11.48
CA GLY A 32 -10.40 -4.07 -12.32
C GLY A 32 -9.01 -4.57 -12.62
N LYS A 33 -8.96 -5.76 -13.21
CA LYS A 33 -7.73 -6.45 -13.54
C LYS A 33 -6.99 -5.73 -14.67
N GLY A 34 -5.67 -5.61 -14.53
CA GLY A 34 -4.83 -5.01 -15.56
C GLY A 34 -4.84 -3.49 -15.60
N ALA A 35 -5.31 -2.83 -14.54
CA ALA A 35 -5.28 -1.38 -14.46
C ALA A 35 -3.85 -0.85 -14.53
N SER A 36 -3.66 0.29 -15.20
CA SER A 36 -2.37 0.97 -15.28
C SER A 36 -2.00 1.60 -13.93
N ASP A 37 -0.71 1.88 -13.72
CA ASP A 37 -0.24 2.51 -12.49
C ASP A 37 -0.93 3.86 -12.22
N PRO A 38 -1.10 4.76 -13.19
CA PRO A 38 -1.86 5.99 -12.97
C PRO A 38 -3.31 5.73 -12.55
N GLU A 39 -3.97 4.73 -13.12
CA GLU A 39 -5.34 4.37 -12.74
C GLU A 39 -5.43 3.85 -11.32
N VAL A 40 -4.44 3.03 -10.92
CA VAL A 40 -4.36 2.49 -9.56
C VAL A 40 -4.18 3.62 -8.55
N LEU A 41 -3.24 4.52 -8.80
CA LEU A 41 -2.99 5.64 -7.90
C LEU A 41 -4.18 6.59 -7.83
N GLU A 42 -4.83 6.86 -8.94
CA GLU A 42 -6.04 7.68 -8.97
C GLU A 42 -7.16 7.07 -8.14
N SER A 43 -7.35 5.74 -8.24
CA SER A 43 -8.34 5.03 -7.44
C SER A 43 -8.05 5.13 -5.95
N ALA A 44 -6.79 4.95 -5.55
CA ALA A 44 -6.38 5.12 -4.15
C ALA A 44 -6.69 6.51 -3.65
N THR A 45 -6.33 7.53 -4.42
CA THR A 45 -6.55 8.94 -4.07
C THR A 45 -8.04 9.25 -3.94
N ARG A 46 -8.84 8.80 -4.90
CA ARG A 46 -10.28 9.05 -4.92
C ARG A 46 -11.00 8.41 -3.73
N SER A 47 -10.52 7.27 -3.28
CA SER A 47 -11.12 6.54 -2.16
C SER A 47 -10.48 6.84 -0.81
N ASN A 48 -9.55 7.77 -0.72
CA ASN A 48 -8.78 8.09 0.49
C ASN A 48 -8.05 6.88 1.04
N ARG A 49 -7.41 6.11 0.17
CA ARG A 49 -6.67 4.91 0.54
C ARG A 49 -5.18 5.09 0.31
N ILE A 50 -4.40 4.45 1.16
CA ILE A 50 -2.96 4.33 1.00
C ILE A 50 -2.70 3.12 0.10
N LEU A 51 -1.85 3.30 -0.91
CA LEU A 51 -1.49 2.22 -1.80
C LEU A 51 -0.35 1.39 -1.19
N VAL A 52 -0.53 0.08 -1.15
CA VAL A 52 0.55 -0.86 -0.80
C VAL A 52 0.89 -1.66 -2.05
N THR A 53 2.15 -1.62 -2.45
CA THR A 53 2.61 -2.19 -3.72
C THR A 53 4.02 -2.77 -3.58
N TYR A 54 4.44 -3.61 -4.52
CA TYR A 54 5.84 -4.03 -4.65
C TYR A 54 6.60 -3.18 -5.68
N ASP A 55 5.89 -2.34 -6.42
CA ASP A 55 6.46 -1.62 -7.56
C ASP A 55 7.24 -0.38 -7.09
N ARG A 56 8.56 -0.54 -7.02
CA ARG A 56 9.48 0.54 -6.63
C ARG A 56 9.68 1.56 -7.74
N LYS A 57 9.65 1.09 -8.99
CA LYS A 57 10.05 1.90 -10.13
C LYS A 57 9.00 2.96 -10.46
N ASP A 58 7.73 2.55 -10.48
CA ASP A 58 6.66 3.41 -10.99
C ASP A 58 6.05 4.30 -9.91
N PHE A 59 6.24 3.96 -8.63
CA PHE A 59 5.59 4.68 -7.52
C PHE A 59 6.53 5.45 -6.60
N SER A 60 7.86 5.39 -6.81
CA SER A 60 8.80 6.04 -5.88
C SER A 60 8.79 7.57 -5.98
N ASP A 61 8.39 8.14 -7.12
CA ASP A 61 8.43 9.58 -7.38
C ASP A 61 7.04 10.21 -7.56
N VAL A 62 5.99 9.52 -7.16
CA VAL A 62 4.62 10.03 -7.34
C VAL A 62 4.26 11.10 -6.33
N THR A 63 3.35 11.98 -6.71
CA THR A 63 2.81 13.06 -5.88
C THR A 63 1.28 13.06 -5.94
N ASP A 64 0.65 13.92 -5.12
CA ASP A 64 -0.81 14.07 -5.09
C ASP A 64 -1.56 12.78 -4.75
N HIS A 65 -1.13 12.15 -3.65
CA HIS A 65 -1.74 10.90 -3.17
C HIS A 65 -1.82 10.90 -1.64
N HIS A 66 -2.50 9.90 -1.09
CA HIS A 66 -2.69 9.74 0.35
C HIS A 66 -1.64 8.85 1.02
N GLY A 67 -0.63 8.45 0.30
CA GLY A 67 0.46 7.63 0.79
C GLY A 67 0.69 6.41 -0.10
N VAL A 68 1.97 6.08 -0.30
CA VAL A 68 2.39 4.87 -1.00
C VAL A 68 3.40 4.16 -0.12
N LEU A 69 3.13 2.91 0.20
CA LEU A 69 4.02 2.06 0.99
C LEU A 69 4.48 0.91 0.10
N ILE A 70 5.79 0.82 -0.07
CA ILE A 70 6.39 -0.15 -0.98
C ILE A 70 6.97 -1.31 -0.18
N ALA A 71 6.36 -2.48 -0.34
CA ALA A 71 6.81 -3.72 0.28
C ALA A 71 7.73 -4.48 -0.66
N THR A 72 8.39 -5.51 -0.14
CA THR A 72 9.06 -6.50 -0.97
C THR A 72 8.30 -7.82 -0.90
N GLU A 73 8.28 -8.54 -2.00
CA GLU A 73 7.57 -9.80 -2.09
C GLU A 73 8.08 -10.84 -1.09
N THR A 74 9.36 -10.74 -0.74
CA THR A 74 10.03 -11.71 0.16
C THR A 74 9.86 -11.39 1.64
N MET A 75 9.28 -10.25 2.01
CA MET A 75 9.07 -9.92 3.42
C MET A 75 8.12 -10.93 4.07
N ALA A 76 8.40 -11.26 5.33
CA ALA A 76 7.45 -12.06 6.11
C ALA A 76 6.16 -11.26 6.32
N PRO A 77 4.99 -11.91 6.27
CA PRO A 77 3.71 -11.21 6.47
C PRO A 77 3.65 -10.40 7.76
N ARG A 78 4.20 -10.94 8.87
CA ARG A 78 4.25 -10.20 10.14
C ARG A 78 5.10 -8.94 10.07
N ASN A 79 6.13 -8.91 9.22
CA ASN A 79 6.96 -7.73 9.05
C ASN A 79 6.26 -6.67 8.21
N VAL A 80 5.50 -7.08 7.20
CA VAL A 80 4.65 -6.15 6.45
C VAL A 80 3.66 -5.49 7.41
N ARG A 81 2.97 -6.27 8.20
CA ARG A 81 2.02 -5.76 9.20
C ARG A 81 2.69 -4.79 10.16
N ARG A 82 3.81 -5.20 10.77
CA ARG A 82 4.49 -4.39 11.80
C ARG A 82 5.02 -3.08 11.24
N THR A 83 5.66 -3.11 10.07
CA THR A 83 6.22 -1.89 9.47
C THR A 83 5.15 -0.91 9.06
N VAL A 84 4.03 -1.38 8.54
CA VAL A 84 2.88 -0.51 8.24
C VAL A 84 2.37 0.18 9.50
N GLU A 85 2.24 -0.55 10.60
CA GLU A 85 1.80 0.03 11.88
C GLU A 85 2.78 1.07 12.41
N VAL A 86 4.09 0.80 12.32
CA VAL A 86 5.11 1.74 12.77
C VAL A 86 5.07 3.02 11.94
N ILE A 87 4.95 2.90 10.63
CA ILE A 87 4.87 4.06 9.74
C ILE A 87 3.59 4.87 10.03
N GLU A 88 2.48 4.21 10.22
CA GLU A 88 1.21 4.87 10.57
C GLU A 88 1.35 5.72 11.84
N GLN A 89 2.06 5.20 12.84
CA GLN A 89 2.26 5.91 14.10
C GLN A 89 3.30 7.03 13.99
N ALA A 90 4.26 6.89 13.07
CA ALA A 90 5.33 7.87 12.89
C ALA A 90 4.88 9.14 12.17
N TYR A 91 3.86 9.05 11.34
CA TYR A 91 3.38 10.17 10.52
C TYR A 91 2.00 10.62 10.98
N PRO A 92 1.79 11.94 11.21
CA PRO A 92 0.43 12.45 11.47
C PRO A 92 -0.47 12.36 10.22
N SER A 93 0.13 12.40 9.04
CA SER A 93 -0.55 12.18 7.76
C SER A 93 0.44 11.54 6.80
N LEU A 94 -0.05 10.64 5.96
CA LEU A 94 0.74 10.01 4.92
C LEU A 94 0.56 10.68 3.55
N ASP A 95 -0.13 11.82 3.50
CA ASP A 95 -0.31 12.55 2.27
C ASP A 95 1.04 12.87 1.63
N ASN A 96 1.19 12.45 0.37
CA ASN A 96 2.41 12.62 -0.43
C ASN A 96 3.66 11.94 0.14
N VAL A 97 3.49 10.99 1.07
CA VAL A 97 4.60 10.21 1.63
C VAL A 97 4.78 8.92 0.84
N VAL A 98 6.01 8.63 0.47
CA VAL A 98 6.40 7.32 -0.10
C VAL A 98 7.43 6.72 0.83
N GLU A 99 7.16 5.52 1.36
CA GLU A 99 8.08 4.82 2.24
C GLU A 99 8.30 3.39 1.77
N PHE A 100 9.54 2.94 1.90
CA PHE A 100 9.89 1.54 1.65
C PHE A 100 9.82 0.79 2.98
N LEU A 101 8.97 -0.24 3.06
CA LEU A 101 8.79 -0.97 4.31
C LEU A 101 10.10 -1.57 4.82
N SER A 102 11.00 -1.98 3.92
CA SER A 102 12.29 -2.56 4.29
C SER A 102 13.18 -1.60 5.09
N ASP A 103 12.99 -0.30 4.95
CA ASP A 103 13.74 0.71 5.70
C ASP A 103 13.28 0.81 7.15
N TRP A 104 12.17 0.19 7.49
CA TRP A 104 11.54 0.26 8.81
C TRP A 104 11.60 -1.05 9.59
N THR A 105 12.29 -2.04 9.06
CA THR A 105 12.42 -3.35 9.70
C THR A 105 13.62 -3.42 10.68
#